data_51df5a62225de6782e25384e6de4c5a4
#
_entry.id   51df5a62225de6782e25384e6de4c5a4
#
_cell.length_a   1.000
_cell.length_b   1.000
_cell.length_c   1.000
_cell.angle_alpha   90.00
_cell.angle_beta   90.00
_cell.angle_gamma   90.00
#
_symmetry.space_group_name_H-M   'P 1'
#
loop_
_entity.id
_entity.type
_entity.pdbx_description
1 polymer ?
#
loop_
_entity_poly.entity_id
_entity_poly.type
_entity_poly.pdbx_seq_one_letter_code
_entity_poly.pdbx_strand_id
1 'polypeptide(L)'
;PVSGGGFRSGTGPVSRGTADAGRAGALPAELRLRAAVAAAARLHRVRGTRRGLSEAVRLVFGVPPEIRESGAAAWHARPLGPVPGDRRPHLHVTLRLPDPTPADHHRLDTLVAAARPAHMPYTVEVVASAVAERTTDR
;
A
#
# COMPACT_ATOMS: atom_id res chain seq x y z
N PRO A 1 -72.22 -2.86 -36.51
CA PRO A 1 -71.03 -3.33 -37.19
C PRO A 1 -69.80 -2.96 -36.37
N VAL A 2 -69.08 -3.99 -36.05
CA VAL A 2 -67.91 -3.95 -35.16
C VAL A 2 -66.69 -3.72 -35.99
N SER A 3 -65.91 -2.70 -35.63
CA SER A 3 -64.61 -2.50 -36.24
C SER A 3 -63.52 -2.82 -35.24
N GLY A 4 -62.72 -3.82 -35.58
CA GLY A 4 -61.60 -4.28 -34.80
C GLY A 4 -60.46 -3.30 -34.79
N GLY A 5 -59.97 -2.95 -33.60
CA GLY A 5 -58.77 -2.22 -33.39
C GLY A 5 -57.58 -3.16 -33.17
N GLY A 6 -56.68 -3.19 -34.14
CA GLY A 6 -55.46 -4.00 -34.06
C GLY A 6 -54.48 -3.48 -33.00
N PHE A 7 -54.13 -4.35 -32.07
CA PHE A 7 -53.09 -4.15 -31.11
C PHE A 7 -51.74 -4.44 -31.76
N ARG A 8 -50.96 -3.42 -32.06
CA ARG A 8 -49.58 -3.57 -32.55
C ARG A 8 -48.65 -3.60 -31.35
N SER A 9 -48.18 -4.78 -31.01
CA SER A 9 -47.08 -4.99 -30.11
C SER A 9 -45.81 -4.48 -30.72
N GLY A 10 -45.39 -3.29 -30.32
CA GLY A 10 -44.06 -2.76 -30.63
C GLY A 10 -43.02 -3.35 -29.68
N THR A 11 -42.38 -4.43 -30.12
CA THR A 11 -41.20 -4.95 -29.42
C THR A 11 -40.01 -4.08 -29.87
N GLY A 12 -39.72 -3.02 -29.12
CA GLY A 12 -38.50 -2.26 -29.27
C GLY A 12 -37.29 -3.11 -28.82
N PRO A 13 -36.15 -3.03 -29.53
CA PRO A 13 -34.95 -3.73 -29.10
C PRO A 13 -34.47 -3.12 -27.79
N VAL A 14 -34.47 -3.93 -26.72
CA VAL A 14 -33.82 -3.59 -25.47
C VAL A 14 -32.31 -3.47 -25.77
N SER A 15 -31.84 -2.26 -25.84
CA SER A 15 -30.41 -1.97 -25.84
C SER A 15 -29.80 -2.53 -24.56
N ARG A 16 -29.20 -3.70 -24.66
CA ARG A 16 -28.22 -4.15 -23.67
C ARG A 16 -27.00 -3.30 -23.87
N GLY A 17 -27.06 -2.10 -23.27
CA GLY A 17 -25.95 -1.15 -23.21
C GLY A 17 -24.89 -1.68 -22.29
N THR A 18 -23.75 -1.98 -22.83
CA THR A 18 -22.41 -1.55 -22.40
C THR A 18 -22.18 -1.35 -20.88
N ALA A 19 -22.42 -2.39 -20.07
CA ALA A 19 -21.96 -2.43 -18.69
C ALA A 19 -20.82 -3.45 -18.48
N ASP A 20 -20.21 -3.93 -19.55
CA ASP A 20 -19.23 -5.03 -19.46
C ASP A 20 -17.79 -4.66 -19.87
N ALA A 21 -17.52 -3.39 -20.20
CA ALA A 21 -16.17 -2.96 -20.56
C ALA A 21 -15.24 -2.73 -19.35
N GLY A 22 -15.77 -2.75 -18.12
CA GLY A 22 -14.99 -2.54 -16.89
C GLY A 22 -14.56 -3.83 -16.16
N ARG A 23 -15.03 -4.99 -16.61
CA ARG A 23 -14.79 -6.26 -15.89
C ARG A 23 -13.70 -7.15 -16.48
N ALA A 24 -13.13 -6.79 -17.61
CA ALA A 24 -12.18 -7.63 -18.33
C ALA A 24 -10.79 -7.78 -17.69
N GLY A 25 -10.57 -7.31 -16.46
CA GLY A 25 -9.29 -7.45 -15.77
C GLY A 25 -9.38 -7.83 -14.29
N ALA A 26 -10.57 -7.92 -13.70
CA ALA A 26 -10.71 -8.27 -12.31
C ALA A 26 -10.67 -9.78 -12.12
N LEU A 27 -9.69 -10.28 -11.36
CA LEU A 27 -9.66 -11.67 -10.90
C LEU A 27 -10.98 -12.05 -10.23
N PRO A 28 -11.47 -13.30 -10.42
CA PRO A 28 -12.61 -13.82 -9.67
C PRO A 28 -12.47 -13.58 -8.17
N ALA A 29 -13.59 -13.31 -7.48
CA ALA A 29 -13.58 -12.99 -6.05
C ALA A 29 -12.84 -14.04 -5.20
N GLU A 30 -12.96 -15.30 -5.57
CA GLU A 30 -12.29 -16.41 -4.91
C GLU A 30 -10.77 -16.36 -5.07
N LEU A 31 -10.29 -16.04 -6.26
CA LEU A 31 -8.85 -15.88 -6.50
C LEU A 31 -8.29 -14.65 -5.78
N ARG A 32 -9.06 -13.56 -5.68
CA ARG A 32 -8.68 -12.39 -4.89
C ARG A 32 -8.58 -12.72 -3.40
N LEU A 33 -9.51 -13.49 -2.87
CA LEU A 33 -9.50 -13.92 -1.47
C LEU A 33 -8.28 -14.82 -1.20
N ARG A 34 -7.99 -15.79 -2.07
CA ARG A 34 -6.82 -16.66 -1.94
C ARG A 34 -5.51 -15.86 -2.00
N ALA A 35 -5.41 -14.91 -2.90
CA ALA A 35 -4.26 -14.02 -3.00
C ALA A 35 -4.10 -13.15 -1.74
N ALA A 36 -5.18 -12.62 -1.19
CA ALA A 36 -5.17 -11.85 0.05
C ALA A 36 -4.73 -12.70 1.25
N VAL A 37 -5.23 -13.93 1.37
CA VAL A 37 -4.83 -14.88 2.42
C VAL A 37 -3.35 -15.24 2.29
N ALA A 38 -2.86 -15.52 1.07
CA ALA A 38 -1.46 -15.82 0.82
C ALA A 38 -0.55 -14.63 1.15
N ALA A 39 -0.97 -13.40 0.81
CA ALA A 39 -0.25 -12.18 1.16
C ALA A 39 -0.22 -11.96 2.68
N ALA A 40 -1.33 -12.16 3.38
CA ALA A 40 -1.40 -12.07 4.84
C ALA A 40 -0.48 -13.11 5.52
N ALA A 41 -0.50 -14.36 5.08
CA ALA A 41 0.36 -15.41 5.60
C ALA A 41 1.86 -15.10 5.38
N ARG A 42 2.21 -14.49 4.24
CA ARG A 42 3.58 -14.06 3.95
C ARG A 42 3.99 -12.90 4.86
N LEU A 43 3.14 -11.90 5.04
CA LEU A 43 3.39 -10.77 5.95
C LEU A 43 3.56 -11.23 7.39
N HIS A 44 2.79 -12.21 7.84
CA HIS A 44 2.94 -12.79 9.17
C HIS A 44 4.32 -13.42 9.39
N ARG A 45 4.87 -14.10 8.39
CA ARG A 45 6.21 -14.72 8.48
C ARG A 45 7.35 -13.71 8.55
N VAL A 46 7.18 -12.54 7.97
CA VAL A 46 8.20 -11.48 7.95
C VAL A 46 7.89 -10.33 8.93
N ARG A 47 6.86 -10.51 9.78
CA ARG A 47 6.48 -9.54 10.80
C ARG A 47 7.65 -9.25 11.73
N GLY A 48 7.82 -7.99 12.09
CA GLY A 48 8.93 -7.56 12.94
C GLY A 48 10.27 -7.43 12.19
N THR A 49 10.28 -7.56 10.87
CA THR A 49 11.46 -7.31 10.06
C THR A 49 11.29 -6.04 9.23
N ARG A 50 12.41 -5.38 8.91
CA ARG A 50 12.43 -4.22 8.00
C ARG A 50 11.77 -4.53 6.65
N ARG A 51 12.04 -5.71 6.11
CA ARG A 51 11.44 -6.17 4.85
C ARG A 51 9.93 -6.30 4.96
N GLY A 52 9.44 -6.92 6.03
CA GLY A 52 8.00 -7.11 6.25
C GLY A 52 7.27 -5.78 6.43
N LEU A 53 7.87 -4.85 7.16
CA LEU A 53 7.35 -3.50 7.31
C LEU A 53 7.28 -2.76 5.98
N SER A 54 8.35 -2.79 5.19
CA SER A 54 8.39 -2.17 3.86
C SER A 54 7.32 -2.74 2.93
N GLU A 55 7.13 -4.06 2.94
CA GLU A 55 6.12 -4.73 2.14
C GLU A 55 4.69 -4.36 2.56
N ALA A 56 4.43 -4.29 3.88
CA ALA A 56 3.14 -3.88 4.42
C ALA A 56 2.77 -2.44 4.02
N VAL A 57 3.72 -1.50 4.15
CA VAL A 57 3.51 -0.10 3.73
C VAL A 57 3.26 -0.02 2.22
N ARG A 58 4.03 -0.74 1.42
CA ARG A 58 3.85 -0.76 -0.04
C ARG A 58 2.49 -1.32 -0.45
N LEU A 59 1.95 -2.31 0.24
CA LEU A 59 0.62 -2.85 -0.03
C LEU A 59 -0.49 -1.83 0.25
N VAL A 60 -0.35 -1.03 1.31
CA VAL A 60 -1.38 -0.07 1.73
C VAL A 60 -1.31 1.23 0.94
N PHE A 61 -0.12 1.74 0.69
CA PHE A 61 0.10 3.06 0.08
C PHE A 61 0.54 3.01 -1.39
N GLY A 62 0.90 1.84 -1.91
CA GLY A 62 1.38 1.69 -3.28
C GLY A 62 2.83 2.14 -3.51
N VAL A 63 3.47 2.76 -2.52
CA VAL A 63 4.85 3.27 -2.59
C VAL A 63 5.71 2.69 -1.48
N PRO A 64 7.01 2.47 -1.72
CA PRO A 64 7.90 1.97 -0.70
C PRO A 64 8.24 3.07 0.31
N PRO A 65 8.33 2.74 1.63
CA PRO A 65 8.81 3.67 2.64
C PRO A 65 10.34 3.72 2.64
N GLU A 66 10.89 4.82 3.11
CA GLU A 66 12.28 4.90 3.56
C GLU A 66 12.33 4.49 5.03
N ILE A 67 13.13 3.46 5.35
CA ILE A 67 13.25 2.91 6.70
C ILE A 67 14.70 3.07 7.16
N ARG A 68 14.88 3.75 8.30
CA ARG A 68 16.17 3.88 8.98
C ARG A 68 16.06 3.25 10.36
N GLU A 69 17.02 2.40 10.68
CA GLU A 69 17.15 1.77 11.98
C GLU A 69 18.44 2.24 12.64
N SER A 70 18.36 2.66 13.90
CA SER A 70 19.51 2.91 14.75
C SER A 70 19.65 1.81 15.80
N GLY A 71 20.80 1.73 16.46
CA GLY A 71 21.06 0.74 17.50
C GLY A 71 21.28 -0.69 17.00
N ALA A 72 21.47 -0.90 15.70
CA ALA A 72 21.92 -2.17 15.18
C ALA A 72 23.35 -2.45 15.61
N ALA A 73 23.64 -3.69 16.01
CA ALA A 73 25.00 -4.13 16.32
C ALA A 73 25.89 -3.96 15.07
N ALA A 74 26.75 -2.96 15.10
CA ALA A 74 27.78 -2.81 14.10
C ALA A 74 28.95 -3.74 14.44
N TRP A 75 29.23 -4.66 13.55
CA TRP A 75 30.41 -5.52 13.69
C TRP A 75 31.66 -4.77 13.27
N HIS A 76 32.65 -4.68 14.15
CA HIS A 76 33.96 -4.13 13.84
C HIS A 76 35.00 -5.23 13.76
N ALA A 77 35.80 -5.19 12.70
CA ALA A 77 36.95 -6.09 12.51
C ALA A 77 38.11 -5.83 13.52
N ARG A 78 38.06 -4.72 14.25
CA ARG A 78 39.01 -4.41 15.32
C ARG A 78 38.37 -4.64 16.69
N PRO A 79 38.97 -5.52 17.55
CA PRO A 79 38.55 -5.63 18.93
C PRO A 79 38.71 -4.29 19.65
N LEU A 80 37.73 -3.88 20.47
CA LEU A 80 37.75 -2.64 21.27
C LEU A 80 37.64 -1.32 20.48
N GLY A 81 37.25 -1.34 19.19
CA GLY A 81 36.93 -0.12 18.48
C GLY A 81 35.65 0.56 19.01
N PRO A 82 35.48 1.90 18.90
CA PRO A 82 34.25 2.56 19.26
C PRO A 82 33.10 1.99 18.43
N VAL A 83 32.00 1.62 19.11
CA VAL A 83 30.80 1.14 18.45
C VAL A 83 30.16 2.33 17.70
N PRO A 84 30.17 2.34 16.36
CA PRO A 84 29.55 3.44 15.61
C PRO A 84 28.02 3.33 15.72
N GLY A 85 27.39 4.45 15.87
CA GLY A 85 25.93 4.58 15.87
C GLY A 85 25.34 4.88 17.24
N ASP A 86 24.10 5.28 17.20
CA ASP A 86 23.32 5.53 18.41
C ASP A 86 23.05 4.19 19.12
N ARG A 87 23.39 4.11 20.40
CA ARG A 87 23.22 2.88 21.19
C ARG A 87 21.76 2.55 21.48
N ARG A 88 20.85 3.49 21.21
CA ARG A 88 19.41 3.28 21.43
C ARG A 88 18.76 2.77 20.17
N PRO A 89 18.13 1.60 20.22
CA PRO A 89 17.36 1.11 19.09
C PRO A 89 16.20 2.06 18.80
N HIS A 90 16.10 2.51 17.56
CA HIS A 90 15.00 3.36 17.09
C HIS A 90 14.72 3.09 15.62
N LEU A 91 13.45 3.10 15.26
CA LEU A 91 12.96 2.90 13.92
C LEU A 91 12.38 4.22 13.40
N HIS A 92 12.92 4.73 12.29
CA HIS A 92 12.36 5.89 11.61
C HIS A 92 11.80 5.49 10.26
N VAL A 93 10.52 5.80 10.01
CA VAL A 93 9.82 5.44 8.77
C VAL A 93 9.32 6.70 8.09
N THR A 94 9.84 7.00 6.91
CA THR A 94 9.42 8.14 6.10
C THR A 94 8.69 7.64 4.86
N LEU A 95 7.50 8.18 4.61
CA LEU A 95 6.70 7.90 3.43
C LEU A 95 6.57 9.16 2.58
N ARG A 96 6.87 9.05 1.28
CA ARG A 96 6.74 10.15 0.33
C ARG A 96 5.49 9.96 -0.52
N LEU A 97 4.54 10.89 -0.43
CA LEU A 97 3.29 10.87 -1.20
C LEU A 97 3.18 12.14 -2.04
N PRO A 98 2.51 12.10 -3.22
CA PRO A 98 2.29 13.29 -4.03
C PRO A 98 1.46 14.36 -3.30
N ASP A 99 0.44 13.94 -2.57
CA ASP A 99 -0.48 14.80 -1.83
C ASP A 99 -0.76 14.19 -0.45
N PRO A 100 0.14 14.42 0.53
CA PRO A 100 0.01 13.82 1.86
C PRO A 100 -1.10 14.49 2.67
N THR A 101 -1.90 13.67 3.34
CA THR A 101 -2.98 14.12 4.24
C THR A 101 -2.70 13.73 5.69
N PRO A 102 -3.31 14.38 6.69
CA PRO A 102 -3.22 13.94 8.08
C PRO A 102 -3.72 12.51 8.30
N ALA A 103 -4.67 12.05 7.50
CA ALA A 103 -5.17 10.68 7.54
C ALA A 103 -4.11 9.67 7.12
N ASP A 104 -3.23 10.01 6.18
CA ASP A 104 -2.13 9.16 5.76
C ASP A 104 -1.10 8.97 6.86
N HIS A 105 -0.80 10.03 7.62
CA HIS A 105 0.07 9.94 8.79
C HIS A 105 -0.51 8.97 9.84
N HIS A 106 -1.79 9.10 10.17
CA HIS A 106 -2.45 8.21 11.13
C HIS A 106 -2.47 6.74 10.65
N ARG A 107 -2.75 6.53 9.36
CA ARG A 107 -2.73 5.18 8.76
C ARG A 107 -1.34 4.56 8.79
N LEU A 108 -0.31 5.35 8.48
CA LEU A 108 1.08 4.90 8.53
C LEU A 108 1.48 4.56 9.96
N ASP A 109 1.16 5.41 10.93
CA ASP A 109 1.44 5.18 12.35
C ASP A 109 0.81 3.88 12.85
N THR A 110 -0.47 3.67 12.59
CA THR A 110 -1.20 2.43 12.94
C THR A 110 -0.54 1.19 12.33
N LEU A 111 -0.16 1.28 11.05
CA LEU A 111 0.47 0.17 10.33
C LEU A 111 1.86 -0.16 10.90
N VAL A 112 2.67 0.86 11.15
CA VAL A 112 4.02 0.70 11.73
C VAL A 112 3.93 0.15 13.15
N ALA A 113 3.02 0.66 13.97
CA ALA A 113 2.77 0.14 15.32
C ALA A 113 2.47 -1.36 15.33
N ALA A 114 1.68 -1.84 14.34
CA ALA A 114 1.30 -3.24 14.22
C ALA A 114 2.40 -4.13 13.63
N ALA A 115 3.25 -3.60 12.74
CA ALA A 115 4.21 -4.39 11.96
C ALA A 115 5.65 -4.36 12.48
N ARG A 116 6.02 -3.36 13.30
CA ARG A 116 7.37 -3.18 13.86
C ARG A 116 7.74 -4.25 14.88
N PRO A 117 9.03 -4.44 15.20
CA PRO A 117 9.45 -5.19 16.38
C PRO A 117 8.91 -4.52 17.66
N ALA A 118 8.29 -5.29 18.55
CA ALA A 118 7.60 -4.76 19.72
C ALA A 118 8.50 -3.95 20.66
N HIS A 119 9.79 -4.30 20.74
CA HIS A 119 10.78 -3.67 21.62
C HIS A 119 11.40 -2.39 21.04
N MET A 120 11.12 -2.05 19.79
CA MET A 120 11.78 -0.93 19.10
C MET A 120 10.89 0.32 19.09
N PRO A 121 11.29 1.41 19.76
CA PRO A 121 10.63 2.70 19.60
C PRO A 121 10.65 3.16 18.14
N TYR A 122 9.65 3.92 17.71
CA TYR A 122 9.56 4.34 16.32
C TYR A 122 9.06 5.77 16.18
N THR A 123 9.35 6.34 15.03
CA THR A 123 8.80 7.62 14.56
C THR A 123 8.35 7.45 13.12
N VAL A 124 7.20 8.02 12.78
CA VAL A 124 6.69 8.03 11.41
C VAL A 124 6.63 9.46 10.88
N GLU A 125 6.91 9.61 9.61
CA GLU A 125 6.83 10.88 8.91
C GLU A 125 6.20 10.66 7.52
N VAL A 126 5.27 11.54 7.15
CA VAL A 126 4.71 11.57 5.79
C VAL A 126 5.05 12.92 5.18
N VAL A 127 5.76 12.89 4.06
CA VAL A 127 6.23 14.08 3.37
C VAL A 127 5.74 14.11 1.93
N ALA A 128 5.60 15.31 1.38
CA ALA A 128 5.30 15.46 -0.04
C ALA A 128 6.47 14.92 -0.87
N SER A 129 6.18 14.11 -1.88
CA SER A 129 7.16 13.78 -2.89
C SER A 129 7.37 15.03 -3.75
N ALA A 130 8.64 15.48 -3.91
CA ALA A 130 8.95 16.49 -4.89
C ALA A 130 8.48 15.98 -6.26
N VAL A 131 7.49 16.64 -6.84
CA VAL A 131 7.15 16.45 -8.25
C VAL A 131 8.40 16.86 -9.01
N ALA A 132 9.05 15.91 -9.66
CA ALA A 132 10.09 16.24 -10.62
C ALA A 132 9.38 17.07 -11.69
N GLU A 133 9.53 18.39 -11.63
CA GLU A 133 9.23 19.27 -12.73
C GLU A 133 10.05 18.78 -13.90
N ARG A 134 9.39 18.02 -14.79
CA ARG A 134 9.95 17.78 -16.10
C ARG A 134 9.96 19.15 -16.76
N THR A 135 11.10 19.81 -16.67
CA THR A 135 11.42 20.94 -17.53
C THR A 135 11.28 20.41 -18.95
N THR A 136 10.13 20.75 -19.55
CA THR A 136 9.95 20.62 -20.97
C THR A 136 10.81 21.74 -21.57
N ASP A 137 12.11 21.48 -21.72
CA ASP A 137 12.96 22.32 -22.53
C ASP A 137 12.56 22.09 -23.99
N ARG A 138 12.06 23.13 -24.58
CA ARG A 138 11.58 23.20 -25.95
C ARG A 138 12.59 23.93 -26.80
#